data_f3d684a1985470442d3951c2b4fc8a27
#
_entry.id   f3d684a1985470442d3951c2b4fc8a27
#
_cell.length_a   1.000
_cell.length_b   1.000
_cell.length_c   1.000
_cell.angle_alpha   90.00
_cell.angle_beta   90.00
_cell.angle_gamma   90.00
#
_symmetry.space_group_name_H-M   'P 1'
#
loop_
_entity.id
_entity.type
_entity.pdbx_description
1 polymer ?
#
loop_
_entity_poly.entity_id
_entity_poly.type
_entity_poly.pdbx_seq_one_letter_code
_entity_poly.pdbx_strand_id
1 'polypeptide(L)'
;IDSLSDKEIIELADNLQPGVPFATPVFDGAHEDEIKNMLELAGLPRTGQVTLFDGRTGEQFERPVTVGYMHVLKLHHLVDDKMHARSTGPYSLVTQQPLGGKAQFGGQRFGEMEVWALEAYGASYTLQEMLTVKSDDVSGRTKVYENIVKGEHKIDAGMPESFNVLVKEIRSLAIDIDLERY
;
A
#
# COMPACT_ATOMS: atom_id res chain seq x y z
N ILE A 1 10.82 33.90 -37.54
CA ILE A 1 10.51 34.96 -36.58
C ILE A 1 10.43 36.31 -37.30
N ASP A 2 11.39 36.61 -38.15
CA ASP A 2 11.45 37.89 -38.88
C ASP A 2 10.26 38.18 -39.81
N SER A 3 9.43 37.19 -40.11
CA SER A 3 8.22 37.30 -40.95
C SER A 3 6.91 37.38 -40.13
N LEU A 4 6.98 37.29 -38.82
CA LEU A 4 5.82 37.32 -37.94
C LEU A 4 5.52 38.74 -37.46
N SER A 5 4.23 39.04 -37.26
CA SER A 5 3.82 40.29 -36.63
C SER A 5 4.05 40.25 -35.11
N ASP A 6 4.13 41.44 -34.48
CA ASP A 6 4.36 41.54 -33.03
C ASP A 6 3.33 40.76 -32.19
N LYS A 7 2.08 40.69 -32.66
CA LYS A 7 1.03 39.91 -31.99
C LYS A 7 1.27 38.41 -32.07
N GLU A 8 1.69 37.90 -33.21
CA GLU A 8 2.00 36.49 -33.44
C GLU A 8 3.27 36.07 -32.65
N ILE A 9 4.21 37.01 -32.51
CA ILE A 9 5.42 36.76 -31.66
C ILE A 9 5.07 36.63 -30.18
N ILE A 10 4.17 37.49 -29.68
CA ILE A 10 3.71 37.44 -28.29
C ILE A 10 2.91 36.13 -28.04
N GLU A 11 2.01 35.78 -28.94
CA GLU A 11 1.23 34.52 -28.83
C GLU A 11 2.14 33.31 -28.90
N LEU A 12 3.15 33.32 -29.76
CA LEU A 12 4.16 32.24 -29.83
C LEU A 12 4.97 32.14 -28.51
N ALA A 13 5.36 33.29 -27.97
CA ALA A 13 6.11 33.32 -26.69
C ALA A 13 5.29 32.78 -25.54
N ASP A 14 4.02 33.14 -25.44
CA ASP A 14 3.09 32.62 -24.41
C ASP A 14 2.87 31.11 -24.55
N ASN A 15 2.74 30.62 -25.78
CA ASN A 15 2.57 29.18 -26.05
C ASN A 15 3.84 28.37 -25.75
N LEU A 16 5.03 28.97 -25.88
CA LEU A 16 6.31 28.32 -25.60
C LEU A 16 6.74 28.43 -24.15
N GLN A 17 6.08 29.24 -23.33
CA GLN A 17 6.42 29.40 -21.91
C GLN A 17 6.47 28.07 -21.14
N PRO A 18 5.52 27.11 -21.32
CA PRO A 18 5.59 25.79 -20.65
C PRO A 18 6.61 24.83 -21.30
N GLY A 19 7.29 25.22 -22.36
CA GLY A 19 8.22 24.40 -23.14
C GLY A 19 7.66 24.01 -24.52
N VAL A 20 8.50 23.41 -25.34
CA VAL A 20 8.13 22.95 -26.69
C VAL A 20 7.57 21.53 -26.60
N PRO A 21 6.28 21.30 -26.93
CA PRO A 21 5.73 19.97 -26.94
C PRO A 21 6.25 19.14 -28.12
N PHE A 22 6.71 17.95 -27.86
CA PHE A 22 7.09 16.97 -28.88
C PHE A 22 6.09 15.80 -28.87
N ALA A 23 5.70 15.35 -30.05
CA ALA A 23 4.90 14.16 -30.24
C ALA A 23 5.77 13.06 -30.86
N THR A 24 5.83 11.91 -30.19
CA THR A 24 6.50 10.71 -30.70
C THR A 24 5.48 9.56 -30.79
N PRO A 25 5.63 8.63 -31.75
CA PRO A 25 4.83 7.39 -31.76
C PRO A 25 5.03 6.57 -30.48
N VAL A 26 4.02 5.82 -30.08
CA VAL A 26 4.03 5.06 -28.83
C VAL A 26 5.14 4.01 -28.79
N PHE A 27 5.43 3.36 -29.93
CA PHE A 27 6.43 2.30 -30.04
C PHE A 27 7.69 2.71 -30.80
N ASP A 28 7.78 3.94 -31.26
CA ASP A 28 8.92 4.51 -31.97
C ASP A 28 9.21 5.88 -31.36
N GLY A 29 9.70 5.86 -30.14
CA GLY A 29 10.05 7.06 -29.37
C GLY A 29 11.35 7.69 -29.88
N ALA A 30 11.77 8.80 -29.27
CA ALA A 30 13.00 9.48 -29.61
C ALA A 30 14.23 8.58 -29.38
N HIS A 31 15.10 8.48 -30.38
CA HIS A 31 16.35 7.75 -30.29
C HIS A 31 17.44 8.59 -29.62
N GLU A 32 18.49 7.93 -29.13
CA GLU A 32 19.56 8.57 -28.37
C GLU A 32 20.26 9.71 -29.16
N ASP A 33 20.51 9.50 -30.46
CA ASP A 33 21.14 10.50 -31.30
C ASP A 33 20.24 11.74 -31.51
N GLU A 34 18.96 11.55 -31.63
CA GLU A 34 17.98 12.65 -31.72
C GLU A 34 17.96 13.48 -30.45
N ILE A 35 17.97 12.83 -29.27
CA ILE A 35 18.04 13.51 -27.99
C ILE A 35 19.34 14.31 -27.86
N LYS A 36 20.48 13.74 -28.25
CA LYS A 36 21.76 14.42 -28.21
C LYS A 36 21.83 15.63 -29.16
N ASN A 37 21.24 15.50 -30.34
CA ASN A 37 21.14 16.59 -31.29
C ASN A 37 20.24 17.72 -30.79
N MET A 38 19.11 17.37 -30.14
CA MET A 38 18.22 18.36 -29.52
C MET A 38 18.88 19.10 -28.37
N LEU A 39 19.67 18.42 -27.54
CA LEU A 39 20.43 19.06 -26.47
C LEU A 39 21.45 20.04 -27.03
N GLU A 40 22.17 19.66 -28.10
CA GLU A 40 23.14 20.54 -28.77
C GLU A 40 22.46 21.76 -29.41
N LEU A 41 21.28 21.56 -30.04
CA LEU A 41 20.47 22.65 -30.60
C LEU A 41 19.99 23.63 -29.52
N ALA A 42 19.72 23.13 -28.32
CA ALA A 42 19.36 23.93 -27.14
C ALA A 42 20.56 24.62 -26.47
N GLY A 43 21.79 24.43 -26.97
CA GLY A 43 23.02 24.97 -26.38
C GLY A 43 23.47 24.27 -25.10
N LEU A 44 22.95 23.04 -24.85
CA LEU A 44 23.30 22.21 -23.71
C LEU A 44 24.37 21.16 -24.08
N PRO A 45 25.14 20.65 -23.11
CA PRO A 45 26.06 19.54 -23.34
C PRO A 45 25.30 18.31 -23.85
N ARG A 46 25.85 17.62 -24.84
CA ARG A 46 25.28 16.39 -25.43
C ARG A 46 25.07 15.27 -24.41
N THR A 47 25.80 15.29 -23.31
CA THR A 47 25.65 14.34 -22.19
C THR A 47 24.46 14.60 -21.30
N GLY A 48 23.88 15.81 -21.33
CA GLY A 48 22.84 16.25 -20.40
C GLY A 48 23.32 16.36 -18.96
N GLN A 49 24.63 16.31 -18.72
CA GLN A 49 25.22 16.35 -17.40
C GLN A 49 25.81 17.72 -17.07
N VAL A 50 25.67 18.14 -15.83
CA VAL A 50 26.15 19.42 -15.29
C VAL A 50 26.95 19.16 -14.04
N THR A 51 27.93 20.01 -13.79
CA THR A 51 28.66 20.02 -12.55
C THR A 51 27.79 20.69 -11.46
N LEU A 52 27.52 19.97 -10.38
CA LEU A 52 26.77 20.48 -9.24
C LEU A 52 27.65 20.67 -8.02
N PHE A 53 27.17 21.50 -7.08
CA PHE A 53 27.83 21.81 -5.83
C PHE A 53 26.89 21.48 -4.66
N ASP A 54 27.45 20.96 -3.56
CA ASP A 54 26.67 20.75 -2.32
C ASP A 54 26.28 22.11 -1.74
N GLY A 55 24.98 22.33 -1.55
CA GLY A 55 24.46 23.59 -1.03
C GLY A 55 24.85 23.90 0.44
N ARG A 56 25.35 22.91 1.19
CA ARG A 56 25.80 23.09 2.59
C ARG A 56 27.29 23.36 2.71
N THR A 57 28.10 22.60 1.96
CA THR A 57 29.57 22.67 2.04
C THR A 57 30.16 23.59 0.99
N GLY A 58 29.46 23.80 -0.13
CA GLY A 58 29.99 24.52 -1.29
C GLY A 58 30.97 23.70 -2.12
N GLU A 59 31.19 22.42 -1.78
CA GLU A 59 32.09 21.53 -2.49
C GLU A 59 31.44 21.00 -3.78
N GLN A 60 32.24 20.82 -4.81
CA GLN A 60 31.82 20.26 -6.08
C GLN A 60 31.61 18.74 -5.94
N PHE A 61 30.56 18.20 -6.57
CA PHE A 61 30.36 16.76 -6.65
C PHE A 61 31.48 16.12 -7.50
N GLU A 62 31.93 14.94 -7.07
CA GLU A 62 32.99 14.19 -7.73
C GLU A 62 32.67 13.84 -9.20
N ARG A 63 31.38 13.68 -9.50
CA ARG A 63 30.92 13.30 -10.85
C ARG A 63 29.86 14.27 -11.35
N PRO A 64 29.86 14.56 -12.69
CA PRO A 64 28.78 15.31 -13.29
C PRO A 64 27.42 14.59 -13.08
N VAL A 65 26.38 15.36 -12.88
CA VAL A 65 25.03 14.86 -12.60
C VAL A 65 24.09 15.24 -13.74
N THR A 66 23.22 14.32 -14.14
CA THR A 66 22.17 14.59 -15.12
C THR A 66 21.11 15.47 -14.45
N VAL A 67 20.83 16.63 -15.04
CA VAL A 67 19.84 17.60 -14.56
C VAL A 67 18.78 17.82 -15.62
N GLY A 68 17.51 17.75 -15.24
CA GLY A 68 16.40 17.98 -16.15
C GLY A 68 15.05 17.89 -15.43
N TYR A 69 14.00 18.16 -16.18
CA TYR A 69 12.64 17.98 -15.71
C TYR A 69 12.20 16.54 -15.95
N MET A 70 11.70 15.90 -14.88
CA MET A 70 11.17 14.55 -14.96
C MET A 70 9.65 14.61 -14.92
N HIS A 71 9.00 13.99 -15.90
CA HIS A 71 7.55 13.83 -15.90
C HIS A 71 7.17 12.59 -15.08
N VAL A 72 6.42 12.80 -14.00
CA VAL A 72 5.97 11.73 -13.10
C VAL A 72 4.47 11.60 -13.21
N LEU A 73 4.01 10.38 -13.49
CA LEU A 73 2.59 10.03 -13.52
C LEU A 73 2.26 9.17 -12.30
N LYS A 74 1.19 9.54 -11.60
CA LYS A 74 0.57 8.66 -10.61
C LYS A 74 -0.48 7.81 -11.32
N LEU A 75 -0.22 6.51 -11.42
CA LEU A 75 -1.18 5.54 -11.96
C LEU A 75 -2.39 5.40 -11.03
N HIS A 76 -3.36 4.56 -11.42
CA HIS A 76 -4.59 4.33 -10.64
C HIS A 76 -4.32 3.52 -9.37
N HIS A 77 -3.37 3.99 -8.56
CA HIS A 77 -3.03 3.47 -7.22
C HIS A 77 -3.39 4.50 -6.16
N LEU A 78 -4.63 4.99 -6.22
CA LEU A 78 -5.13 5.99 -5.29
C LEU A 78 -5.26 5.39 -3.89
N VAL A 79 -4.95 6.18 -2.87
CA VAL A 79 -5.04 5.76 -1.48
C VAL A 79 -6.48 5.39 -1.09
N ASP A 80 -7.46 6.07 -1.63
CA ASP A 80 -8.89 5.82 -1.36
C ASP A 80 -9.32 4.40 -1.75
N ASP A 81 -8.73 3.85 -2.83
CA ASP A 81 -9.00 2.48 -3.26
C ASP A 81 -8.30 1.43 -2.39
N LYS A 82 -7.23 1.80 -1.71
CA LYS A 82 -6.40 0.90 -0.90
C LYS A 82 -6.66 1.01 0.59
N MET A 83 -7.06 2.18 1.07
CA MET A 83 -7.37 2.40 2.46
C MET A 83 -8.58 1.56 2.87
N HIS A 84 -8.42 0.78 3.95
CA HIS A 84 -9.47 -0.06 4.47
C HIS A 84 -9.38 -0.16 5.98
N ALA A 85 -10.52 -0.07 6.67
CA ALA A 85 -10.66 -0.26 8.11
C ALA A 85 -11.93 -1.05 8.39
N ARG A 86 -11.91 -1.81 9.47
CA ARG A 86 -13.04 -2.61 9.92
C ARG A 86 -13.13 -2.58 11.45
N SER A 87 -14.33 -2.45 11.96
CA SER A 87 -14.66 -2.76 13.36
C SER A 87 -15.43 -4.08 13.44
N THR A 88 -16.66 -4.09 13.00
CA THR A 88 -17.52 -5.27 12.83
C THR A 88 -17.95 -5.38 11.37
N GLY A 89 -18.23 -6.60 10.91
CA GLY A 89 -18.66 -6.83 9.55
C GLY A 89 -19.12 -8.27 9.36
N PRO A 90 -19.28 -8.72 8.11
CA PRO A 90 -19.73 -10.07 7.82
C PRO A 90 -18.69 -11.12 8.20
N TYR A 91 -19.18 -12.29 8.61
CA TYR A 91 -18.40 -13.45 9.01
C TYR A 91 -18.74 -14.66 8.14
N SER A 92 -17.80 -15.59 8.03
CA SER A 92 -18.04 -16.88 7.39
C SER A 92 -19.10 -17.68 8.15
N LEU A 93 -19.93 -18.42 7.42
CA LEU A 93 -21.01 -19.17 8.04
C LEU A 93 -20.52 -20.36 8.90
N VAL A 94 -19.52 -21.08 8.44
CA VAL A 94 -19.02 -22.29 9.09
C VAL A 94 -17.99 -21.98 10.16
N THR A 95 -16.92 -21.28 9.80
CA THR A 95 -15.81 -21.01 10.71
C THR A 95 -16.03 -19.80 11.61
N GLN A 96 -17.04 -18.98 11.33
CA GLN A 96 -17.30 -17.73 12.04
C GLN A 96 -16.12 -16.73 12.02
N GLN A 97 -15.22 -16.90 11.09
CA GLN A 97 -14.09 -15.99 10.88
C GLN A 97 -14.52 -14.77 10.04
N PRO A 98 -13.90 -13.60 10.21
CA PRO A 98 -14.14 -12.46 9.35
C PRO A 98 -13.86 -12.79 7.89
N LEU A 99 -14.73 -12.33 6.98
CA LEU A 99 -14.47 -12.45 5.55
C LEU A 99 -13.24 -11.63 5.15
N GLY A 100 -12.58 -11.98 4.05
CA GLY A 100 -11.48 -11.24 3.47
C GLY A 100 -11.91 -10.23 2.41
N GLY A 101 -11.04 -9.25 2.14
CA GLY A 101 -11.21 -8.30 1.03
C GLY A 101 -11.95 -7.02 1.39
N LYS A 102 -11.51 -5.91 0.78
CA LYS A 102 -12.08 -4.57 1.01
C LYS A 102 -13.54 -4.48 0.56
N ALA A 103 -13.87 -5.07 -0.59
CA ALA A 103 -15.22 -5.03 -1.16
C ALA A 103 -16.29 -5.67 -0.24
N GLN A 104 -15.90 -6.65 0.56
CA GLN A 104 -16.77 -7.36 1.50
C GLN A 104 -16.72 -6.78 2.92
N PHE A 105 -16.10 -5.63 3.09
CA PHE A 105 -15.83 -5.06 4.42
C PHE A 105 -15.13 -6.07 5.34
N GLY A 106 -14.16 -6.81 4.76
CA GLY A 106 -13.47 -7.91 5.41
C GLY A 106 -12.31 -7.47 6.30
N GLY A 107 -11.79 -8.42 7.08
CA GLY A 107 -10.61 -8.22 7.93
C GLY A 107 -9.31 -8.52 7.20
N GLN A 108 -8.21 -8.17 7.84
CA GLN A 108 -6.87 -8.52 7.40
C GLN A 108 -6.55 -9.96 7.79
N ARG A 109 -5.75 -10.64 6.96
CA ARG A 109 -5.26 -11.97 7.28
C ARG A 109 -4.06 -11.88 8.24
N PHE A 110 -4.20 -12.46 9.40
CA PHE A 110 -3.11 -12.68 10.33
C PHE A 110 -2.55 -14.08 10.08
N GLY A 111 -1.51 -14.17 9.26
CA GLY A 111 -0.95 -15.44 8.79
C GLY A 111 -0.05 -16.12 9.82
N GLU A 112 0.51 -17.27 9.45
CA GLU A 112 1.37 -18.07 10.31
C GLU A 112 2.66 -17.32 10.70
N MET A 113 3.26 -16.59 9.75
CA MET A 113 4.47 -15.80 10.03
C MET A 113 4.22 -14.66 11.02
N GLU A 114 3.07 -14.01 10.97
CA GLU A 114 2.67 -12.97 11.91
C GLU A 114 2.46 -13.53 13.33
N VAL A 115 1.94 -14.75 13.41
CA VAL A 115 1.85 -15.49 14.69
C VAL A 115 3.23 -15.75 15.27
N TRP A 116 4.19 -16.23 14.47
CA TRP A 116 5.57 -16.43 14.90
C TRP A 116 6.23 -15.13 15.41
N ALA A 117 5.92 -14.01 14.79
CA ALA A 117 6.43 -12.72 15.26
C ALA A 117 5.93 -12.39 16.68
N LEU A 118 4.65 -12.63 16.99
CA LEU A 118 4.11 -12.44 18.34
C LEU A 118 4.67 -13.45 19.34
N GLU A 119 4.87 -14.68 18.92
CA GLU A 119 5.52 -15.72 19.75
C GLU A 119 6.96 -15.33 20.11
N ALA A 120 7.72 -14.80 19.15
CA ALA A 120 9.09 -14.34 19.38
C ALA A 120 9.18 -13.19 20.40
N TYR A 121 8.18 -12.32 20.45
CA TYR A 121 8.07 -11.28 21.49
C TYR A 121 7.53 -11.79 22.83
N GLY A 122 6.98 -12.99 22.88
CA GLY A 122 6.32 -13.52 24.07
C GLY A 122 5.00 -12.81 24.41
N ALA A 123 4.36 -12.18 23.41
CA ALA A 123 3.12 -11.41 23.57
C ALA A 123 1.89 -12.33 23.60
N SER A 124 1.75 -13.16 24.63
CA SER A 124 0.72 -14.20 24.75
C SER A 124 -0.70 -13.65 24.77
N TYR A 125 -0.96 -12.58 25.51
CA TYR A 125 -2.29 -11.96 25.59
C TYR A 125 -2.72 -11.34 24.28
N THR A 126 -1.80 -10.68 23.57
CA THR A 126 -2.09 -10.12 22.25
C THR A 126 -2.40 -11.22 21.24
N LEU A 127 -1.65 -12.33 21.28
CA LEU A 127 -1.91 -13.48 20.43
C LEU A 127 -3.26 -14.13 20.73
N GLN A 128 -3.59 -14.29 22.00
CA GLN A 128 -4.89 -14.82 22.43
C GLN A 128 -6.04 -13.93 21.95
N GLU A 129 -5.91 -12.61 22.07
CA GLU A 129 -6.91 -11.67 21.58
C GLU A 129 -7.10 -11.79 20.05
N MET A 130 -6.01 -11.89 19.29
CA MET A 130 -6.05 -12.03 17.84
C MET A 130 -6.73 -13.33 17.41
N LEU A 131 -6.50 -14.43 18.11
CA LEU A 131 -7.04 -15.74 17.77
C LEU A 131 -8.49 -15.95 18.22
N THR A 132 -8.96 -15.23 19.23
CA THR A 132 -10.30 -15.46 19.83
C THR A 132 -11.25 -14.30 19.54
N VAL A 133 -11.15 -13.24 20.30
CA VAL A 133 -12.10 -12.12 20.30
C VAL A 133 -12.13 -11.36 18.97
N LYS A 134 -11.00 -11.21 18.33
CA LYS A 134 -10.91 -10.53 17.02
C LYS A 134 -11.19 -11.45 15.83
N SER A 135 -11.34 -12.75 16.06
CA SER A 135 -11.53 -13.74 15.00
C SER A 135 -12.88 -14.47 15.12
N ASP A 136 -12.90 -15.63 15.72
CA ASP A 136 -13.99 -16.59 15.61
C ASP A 136 -14.69 -16.94 16.94
N ASP A 137 -14.35 -16.30 18.05
CA ASP A 137 -15.10 -16.44 19.30
C ASP A 137 -16.38 -15.60 19.27
N VAL A 138 -17.51 -16.23 18.97
CA VAL A 138 -18.82 -15.58 18.82
C VAL A 138 -19.28 -14.90 20.11
N SER A 139 -19.11 -15.58 21.24
CA SER A 139 -19.55 -15.06 22.54
C SER A 139 -18.60 -13.98 23.07
N GLY A 140 -17.30 -14.18 22.90
CA GLY A 140 -16.27 -13.24 23.34
C GLY A 140 -16.34 -11.91 22.62
N ARG A 141 -16.54 -11.90 21.30
CA ARG A 141 -16.65 -10.65 20.53
C ARG A 141 -17.85 -9.81 20.94
N THR A 142 -19.00 -10.43 21.28
CA THR A 142 -20.19 -9.71 21.76
C THR A 142 -19.92 -9.07 23.11
N LYS A 143 -19.35 -9.83 24.05
CA LYS A 143 -19.02 -9.32 25.40
C LYS A 143 -18.01 -8.18 25.35
N VAL A 144 -17.00 -8.25 24.48
CA VAL A 144 -16.03 -7.17 24.33
C VAL A 144 -16.69 -5.89 23.86
N TYR A 145 -17.63 -5.96 22.90
CA TYR A 145 -18.39 -4.79 22.48
C TYR A 145 -19.22 -4.20 23.62
N GLU A 146 -19.90 -5.04 24.40
CA GLU A 146 -20.64 -4.59 25.59
C GLU A 146 -19.71 -3.89 26.59
N ASN A 147 -18.54 -4.47 26.84
CA ASN A 147 -17.55 -3.92 27.77
C ASN A 147 -16.99 -2.58 27.26
N ILE A 148 -16.70 -2.45 25.96
CA ILE A 148 -16.28 -1.16 25.37
C ILE A 148 -17.36 -0.09 25.56
N VAL A 149 -18.63 -0.41 25.32
CA VAL A 149 -19.74 0.54 25.50
C VAL A 149 -19.91 0.93 26.97
N LYS A 150 -19.68 0.00 27.91
CA LYS A 150 -19.72 0.25 29.37
C LYS A 150 -18.47 0.95 29.89
N GLY A 151 -17.39 1.04 29.09
CA GLY A 151 -16.09 1.60 29.51
C GLY A 151 -15.26 0.63 30.36
N GLU A 152 -15.56 -0.66 30.34
CA GLU A 152 -14.80 -1.69 31.03
C GLU A 152 -13.72 -2.28 30.11
N HIS A 153 -12.50 -2.43 30.61
CA HIS A 153 -11.36 -2.97 29.85
C HIS A 153 -11.10 -4.45 30.18
N LYS A 154 -12.17 -5.26 30.17
CA LYS A 154 -12.06 -6.71 30.38
C LYS A 154 -12.26 -7.47 29.10
N ILE A 155 -11.33 -8.40 28.82
CA ILE A 155 -11.39 -9.32 27.69
C ILE A 155 -11.49 -10.73 28.27
N ASP A 156 -12.66 -11.34 28.12
CA ASP A 156 -12.88 -12.73 28.45
C ASP A 156 -12.81 -13.56 27.16
N ALA A 157 -11.69 -14.21 26.94
CA ALA A 157 -11.50 -15.07 25.77
C ALA A 157 -12.22 -16.41 25.99
N GLY A 158 -13.06 -16.78 25.02
CA GLY A 158 -13.71 -18.09 24.96
C GLY A 158 -12.94 -19.07 24.07
N MET A 159 -13.66 -20.07 23.59
CA MET A 159 -13.09 -21.08 22.68
C MET A 159 -13.39 -20.68 21.21
N PRO A 160 -12.40 -20.74 20.32
CA PRO A 160 -12.59 -20.49 18.90
C PRO A 160 -13.60 -21.46 18.27
N GLU A 161 -14.55 -20.95 17.47
CA GLU A 161 -15.55 -21.80 16.80
C GLU A 161 -14.92 -22.75 15.78
N SER A 162 -13.83 -22.36 15.17
CA SER A 162 -13.02 -23.22 14.28
C SER A 162 -12.53 -24.48 14.99
N PHE A 163 -12.19 -24.40 16.28
CA PHE A 163 -11.82 -25.57 17.08
C PHE A 163 -13.02 -26.50 17.34
N ASN A 164 -14.21 -25.94 17.58
CA ASN A 164 -15.42 -26.73 17.72
C ASN A 164 -15.74 -27.50 16.43
N VAL A 165 -15.56 -26.86 15.27
CA VAL A 165 -15.72 -27.50 13.96
C VAL A 165 -14.72 -28.65 13.81
N LEU A 166 -13.44 -28.44 14.16
CA LEU A 166 -12.41 -29.47 14.11
C LEU A 166 -12.78 -30.69 14.98
N VAL A 167 -13.23 -30.48 16.21
CA VAL A 167 -13.67 -31.57 17.10
C VAL A 167 -14.83 -32.36 16.47
N LYS A 168 -15.80 -31.66 15.87
CA LYS A 168 -16.90 -32.32 15.19
C LYS A 168 -16.46 -33.14 13.97
N GLU A 169 -15.55 -32.64 13.20
CA GLU A 169 -14.97 -33.33 12.06
C GLU A 169 -14.20 -34.59 12.49
N ILE A 170 -13.40 -34.50 13.55
CA ILE A 170 -12.69 -35.67 14.11
C ILE A 170 -13.68 -36.72 14.62
N ARG A 171 -14.72 -36.30 15.33
CA ARG A 171 -15.80 -37.24 15.76
C ARG A 171 -16.53 -37.90 14.60
N SER A 172 -16.65 -37.20 13.48
CA SER A 172 -17.26 -37.78 12.26
C SER A 172 -16.45 -38.93 11.66
N LEU A 173 -15.14 -38.96 11.96
CA LEU A 173 -14.24 -40.06 11.59
C LEU A 173 -14.28 -41.24 12.58
N ALA A 174 -15.28 -41.26 13.49
CA ALA A 174 -15.43 -42.24 14.56
C ALA A 174 -14.27 -42.26 15.59
N ILE A 175 -13.55 -41.15 15.72
CA ILE A 175 -12.54 -40.97 16.76
C ILE A 175 -13.23 -40.27 17.95
N ASP A 176 -13.13 -40.90 19.12
CA ASP A 176 -13.68 -40.34 20.36
C ASP A 176 -12.71 -39.31 20.95
N ILE A 177 -13.20 -38.08 21.13
CA ILE A 177 -12.46 -36.96 21.72
C ILE A 177 -13.32 -36.30 22.78
N ASP A 178 -12.85 -36.32 24.02
CA ASP A 178 -13.42 -35.56 25.11
C ASP A 178 -12.51 -34.41 25.54
N LEU A 179 -13.10 -33.24 25.75
CA LEU A 179 -12.42 -32.05 26.22
C LEU A 179 -12.63 -31.94 27.72
N GLU A 180 -11.59 -32.20 28.51
CA GLU A 180 -11.61 -32.01 29.95
C GLU A 180 -11.22 -30.56 30.29
N ARG A 181 -12.00 -29.94 31.17
CA ARG A 181 -11.65 -28.64 31.74
C ARG A 181 -10.99 -28.88 33.09
N TYR A 182 -9.77 -28.48 33.23
CA TYR A 182 -9.06 -28.39 34.51
C TYR A 182 -9.35 -27.06 35.18
#